data_ca81a70fd5688b61da78a8af0646f432
#
_entry.id   ca81a70fd5688b61da78a8af0646f432
#
_cell.length_a   1.000
_cell.length_b   1.000
_cell.length_c   1.000
_cell.angle_alpha   90.00
_cell.angle_beta   90.00
_cell.angle_gamma   90.00
#
_symmetry.space_group_name_H-M   'P 1'
#
loop_
_entity.id
_entity.type
_entity.pdbx_description
1 polymer ?
#
loop_
_entity_poly.entity_id
_entity_poly.type
_entity_poly.pdbx_seq_one_letter_code
_entity_poly.pdbx_strand_id
1 'polypeptide(L)'
;MGEALIDIIVTPDGDIDSVVGGGPVNTARAIARLGTKVSFIGGISHDALGKRIRQLLDADNVMCSIDGDCAAPTTLAIASLDEQGAASYQFLIHGTSSLSVTPEIALSALDANATAVHIGTLAFVFTPLSQATRAVVAALDDDQILMMDPNARPAVMENSSEFWETFNSSLDRADVVKCSGDDLDYMFPDLNNLDAARDIHERSHATVLFTDGSQGVHVFMENDYFQCDVPKINVVDTVGAGDSLSGGFLSFWDRYNLKRSDTRDADKIRAAVEFGIKVAGLTCGRAGAMPPFAHELD
;
A
#
# COMPACT_ATOMS: atom_id res chain seq x y z
N MET A 1 6.48 -1.50 -3.93
CA MET A 1 7.75 -0.98 -3.35
C MET A 1 7.44 -0.22 -2.07
N GLY A 2 8.27 -0.36 -1.04
CA GLY A 2 8.14 0.37 0.23
C GLY A 2 8.75 -0.37 1.41
N GLU A 3 8.24 -0.08 2.62
CA GLU A 3 8.75 -0.65 3.86
C GLU A 3 8.27 -2.08 4.10
N ALA A 4 9.11 -2.82 4.83
CA ALA A 4 8.78 -4.05 5.54
C ALA A 4 9.14 -3.86 7.01
N LEU A 5 8.21 -4.13 7.90
CA LEU A 5 8.39 -3.87 9.31
C LEU A 5 7.71 -4.91 10.21
N ILE A 6 7.96 -4.82 11.50
CA ILE A 6 7.21 -5.54 12.51
C ILE A 6 6.41 -4.54 13.33
N ASP A 7 5.10 -4.75 13.41
CA ASP A 7 4.23 -4.07 14.35
C ASP A 7 4.33 -4.76 15.71
N ILE A 8 4.75 -4.02 16.72
CA ILE A 8 4.77 -4.42 18.13
C ILE A 8 3.53 -3.83 18.79
N ILE A 9 2.67 -4.68 19.30
CA ILE A 9 1.42 -4.28 19.97
C ILE A 9 1.64 -4.43 21.47
N VAL A 10 1.52 -3.32 22.21
CA VAL A 10 1.64 -3.29 23.68
C VAL A 10 0.26 -3.02 24.25
N THR A 11 -0.27 -3.99 25.00
CA THR A 11 -1.57 -3.84 25.66
C THR A 11 -1.46 -3.02 26.96
N PRO A 12 -2.58 -2.50 27.52
CA PRO A 12 -2.56 -1.78 28.79
C PRO A 12 -2.00 -2.61 29.97
N ASP A 13 -2.17 -3.93 29.92
CA ASP A 13 -1.64 -4.86 30.93
C ASP A 13 -0.15 -5.15 30.76
N GLY A 14 0.48 -4.61 29.71
CA GLY A 14 1.90 -4.78 29.42
C GLY A 14 2.24 -6.03 28.61
N ASP A 15 1.26 -6.77 28.11
CA ASP A 15 1.49 -7.88 27.19
C ASP A 15 1.97 -7.35 25.85
N ILE A 16 2.86 -8.11 25.22
CA ILE A 16 3.48 -7.74 23.95
C ILE A 16 3.18 -8.82 22.92
N ASP A 17 2.57 -8.40 21.80
CA ASP A 17 2.44 -9.22 20.60
C ASP A 17 3.20 -8.57 19.44
N SER A 18 3.44 -9.35 18.39
CA SER A 18 4.14 -8.84 17.20
C SER A 18 3.64 -9.49 15.93
N VAL A 19 3.40 -8.66 14.93
CA VAL A 19 2.94 -9.10 13.61
C VAL A 19 3.82 -8.49 12.51
N VAL A 20 3.94 -9.20 11.38
CA VAL A 20 4.58 -8.61 10.19
C VAL A 20 3.63 -7.59 9.59
N GLY A 21 4.15 -6.39 9.33
CA GLY A 21 3.43 -5.26 8.80
C GLY A 21 4.16 -4.55 7.66
N GLY A 22 3.60 -3.41 7.29
CA GLY A 22 3.99 -2.60 6.14
C GLY A 22 2.94 -2.69 5.03
N GLY A 23 2.33 -1.56 4.66
CA GLY A 23 1.31 -1.52 3.60
C GLY A 23 1.78 -2.20 2.30
N PRO A 24 2.99 -1.89 1.79
CA PRO A 24 3.53 -2.53 0.59
C PRO A 24 3.73 -4.05 0.72
N VAL A 25 4.09 -4.56 1.91
CA VAL A 25 4.19 -5.99 2.20
C VAL A 25 2.80 -6.64 2.13
N ASN A 26 1.81 -6.04 2.77
CA ASN A 26 0.44 -6.56 2.78
C ASN A 26 -0.16 -6.58 1.37
N THR A 27 0.05 -5.51 0.59
CA THR A 27 -0.38 -5.44 -0.82
C THR A 27 0.29 -6.54 -1.66
N ALA A 28 1.60 -6.74 -1.51
CA ALA A 28 2.31 -7.79 -2.24
C ALA A 28 1.79 -9.19 -1.88
N ARG A 29 1.52 -9.46 -0.59
CA ARG A 29 0.92 -10.70 -0.13
C ARG A 29 -0.48 -10.91 -0.71
N ALA A 30 -1.32 -9.87 -0.76
CA ALA A 30 -2.63 -9.94 -1.37
C ALA A 30 -2.53 -10.33 -2.85
N ILE A 31 -1.64 -9.69 -3.61
CA ILE A 31 -1.39 -10.00 -5.02
C ILE A 31 -0.96 -11.47 -5.19
N ALA A 32 0.01 -11.92 -4.42
CA ALA A 32 0.56 -13.27 -4.54
C ALA A 32 -0.47 -14.36 -4.19
N ARG A 33 -1.25 -14.18 -3.12
CA ARG A 33 -2.31 -15.11 -2.70
C ARG A 33 -3.43 -15.23 -3.73
N LEU A 34 -3.63 -14.20 -4.53
CA LEU A 34 -4.58 -14.21 -5.66
C LEU A 34 -4.01 -14.89 -6.92
N GLY A 35 -2.77 -15.40 -6.85
CA GLY A 35 -2.13 -16.14 -7.94
C GLY A 35 -1.40 -15.27 -8.97
N THR A 36 -1.30 -13.97 -8.75
CA THR A 36 -0.54 -13.05 -9.60
C THR A 36 0.92 -13.02 -9.16
N LYS A 37 1.83 -13.06 -10.14
CA LYS A 37 3.27 -12.95 -9.89
C LYS A 37 3.61 -11.56 -9.40
N VAL A 38 4.32 -11.48 -8.28
CA VAL A 38 4.70 -10.22 -7.65
C VAL A 38 6.09 -10.27 -7.07
N SER A 39 6.79 -9.15 -7.12
CA SER A 39 8.07 -8.95 -6.44
C SER A 39 7.99 -7.75 -5.50
N PHE A 40 8.62 -7.88 -4.33
CA PHE A 40 8.71 -6.84 -3.33
C PHE A 40 10.06 -6.14 -3.40
N ILE A 41 10.04 -4.84 -3.65
CA ILE A 41 11.23 -3.96 -3.61
C ILE A 41 11.21 -3.23 -2.28
N GLY A 42 11.99 -3.70 -1.32
CA GLY A 42 12.10 -3.11 0.02
C GLY A 42 13.24 -3.75 0.80
N GLY A 43 13.81 -3.01 1.73
CA GLY A 43 14.89 -3.49 2.56
C GLY A 43 14.40 -4.41 3.68
N ILE A 44 14.95 -5.63 3.76
CA ILE A 44 14.63 -6.60 4.81
C ILE A 44 15.94 -7.01 5.49
N SER A 45 15.98 -6.84 6.81
CA SER A 45 17.13 -7.21 7.64
C SER A 45 17.41 -8.72 7.60
N HIS A 46 18.65 -9.11 7.89
CA HIS A 46 18.99 -10.51 8.15
C HIS A 46 18.88 -10.91 9.63
N ASP A 47 18.43 -10.01 10.51
CA ASP A 47 18.15 -10.34 11.91
C ASP A 47 16.97 -11.31 12.07
N ALA A 48 16.63 -11.67 13.31
CA ALA A 48 15.57 -12.63 13.59
C ALA A 48 14.17 -12.16 13.10
N LEU A 49 13.90 -10.86 13.17
CA LEU A 49 12.63 -10.26 12.74
C LEU A 49 12.56 -10.18 11.22
N GLY A 50 13.64 -9.79 10.54
CA GLY A 50 13.73 -9.80 9.09
C GLY A 50 13.60 -11.19 8.49
N LYS A 51 14.15 -12.22 9.16
CA LYS A 51 13.91 -13.63 8.78
C LYS A 51 12.44 -14.01 8.86
N ARG A 52 11.72 -13.54 9.89
CA ARG A 52 10.27 -13.76 10.03
C ARG A 52 9.50 -13.10 8.88
N ILE A 53 9.88 -11.88 8.46
CA ILE A 53 9.30 -11.19 7.31
C ILE A 53 9.53 -12.03 6.04
N ARG A 54 10.78 -12.46 5.77
CA ARG A 54 11.09 -13.29 4.58
C ARG A 54 10.28 -14.59 4.57
N GLN A 55 10.21 -15.29 5.68
CA GLN A 55 9.43 -16.53 5.80
C GLN A 55 7.95 -16.32 5.46
N LEU A 56 7.36 -15.20 5.86
CA LEU A 56 5.97 -14.88 5.54
C LEU A 56 5.80 -14.57 4.05
N LEU A 57 6.71 -13.81 3.46
CA LEU A 57 6.70 -13.48 2.02
C LEU A 57 6.92 -14.74 1.17
N ASP A 58 7.85 -15.60 1.55
CA ASP A 58 8.13 -16.88 0.88
C ASP A 58 6.93 -17.83 0.95
N ALA A 59 6.24 -17.90 2.10
CA ALA A 59 5.04 -18.72 2.27
C ALA A 59 3.88 -18.29 1.39
N ASP A 60 3.80 -17.00 1.07
CA ASP A 60 2.80 -16.44 0.16
C ASP A 60 3.30 -16.35 -1.30
N ASN A 61 4.51 -16.84 -1.62
CA ASN A 61 5.15 -16.77 -2.93
C ASN A 61 5.43 -15.34 -3.42
N VAL A 62 5.71 -14.41 -2.52
CA VAL A 62 6.20 -13.07 -2.88
C VAL A 62 7.70 -13.11 -3.09
N MET A 63 8.17 -12.70 -4.24
CA MET A 63 9.60 -12.61 -4.56
C MET A 63 10.21 -11.37 -3.90
N CYS A 64 11.28 -11.52 -3.11
CA CYS A 64 12.05 -10.39 -2.63
C CYS A 64 13.09 -10.00 -3.69
N SER A 65 12.94 -8.83 -4.33
CA SER A 65 13.82 -8.43 -5.44
C SER A 65 15.18 -7.91 -4.99
N ILE A 66 15.33 -7.54 -3.72
CA ILE A 66 16.61 -7.11 -3.18
C ILE A 66 17.26 -8.30 -2.50
N ASP A 67 18.21 -8.90 -3.22
CA ASP A 67 19.11 -9.90 -2.67
C ASP A 67 20.29 -9.21 -2.00
N GLY A 68 20.55 -9.53 -0.74
CA GLY A 68 21.73 -9.03 -0.06
C GLY A 68 21.57 -9.02 1.46
N ASP A 69 22.72 -9.00 2.12
CA ASP A 69 22.80 -8.89 3.57
C ASP A 69 22.56 -7.45 4.01
N CYS A 70 21.32 -7.15 4.40
CA CYS A 70 21.05 -5.91 5.09
C CYS A 70 21.38 -6.09 6.59
N ALA A 71 22.51 -5.52 7.01
CA ALA A 71 22.98 -5.57 8.41
C ALA A 71 22.21 -4.61 9.33
N ALA A 72 21.48 -3.65 8.76
CA ALA A 72 20.65 -2.73 9.53
C ALA A 72 19.52 -3.49 10.23
N PRO A 73 19.12 -3.12 11.45
CA PRO A 73 18.04 -3.78 12.18
C PRO A 73 16.71 -3.65 11.45
N THR A 74 15.79 -4.58 11.70
CA THR A 74 14.42 -4.52 11.19
C THR A 74 13.72 -3.24 11.67
N THR A 75 12.97 -2.60 10.79
CA THR A 75 12.09 -1.48 11.12
C THR A 75 10.97 -1.93 12.04
N LEU A 76 10.65 -1.14 13.06
CA LEU A 76 9.57 -1.43 13.99
C LEU A 76 8.55 -0.29 14.03
N ALA A 77 7.28 -0.63 14.11
CA ALA A 77 6.20 0.25 14.55
C ALA A 77 5.68 -0.27 15.89
N ILE A 78 5.61 0.58 16.90
CA ILE A 78 5.12 0.23 18.22
C ILE A 78 3.76 0.88 18.41
N ALA A 79 2.71 0.07 18.52
CA ALA A 79 1.36 0.48 18.83
C ALA A 79 1.09 0.22 20.32
N SER A 80 1.00 1.28 21.11
CA SER A 80 0.62 1.20 22.52
C SER A 80 -0.87 1.46 22.63
N LEU A 81 -1.63 0.47 23.12
CA LEU A 81 -3.07 0.57 23.34
C LEU A 81 -3.36 1.16 24.71
N ASP A 82 -4.31 2.08 24.79
CA ASP A 82 -4.86 2.55 26.05
C ASP A 82 -6.02 1.64 26.54
N GLU A 83 -6.58 1.96 27.73
CA GLU A 83 -7.70 1.22 28.35
C GLU A 83 -8.97 1.23 27.48
N GLN A 84 -9.12 2.16 26.55
CA GLN A 84 -10.22 2.30 25.60
C GLN A 84 -9.93 1.60 24.27
N GLY A 85 -8.71 1.05 24.09
CA GLY A 85 -8.26 0.38 22.88
C GLY A 85 -7.76 1.34 21.79
N ALA A 86 -7.61 2.63 22.09
CA ALA A 86 -7.01 3.58 21.15
C ALA A 86 -5.48 3.38 21.10
N ALA A 87 -4.93 3.37 19.89
CA ALA A 87 -3.51 3.14 19.66
C ALA A 87 -2.73 4.44 19.52
N SER A 88 -1.61 4.56 20.23
CA SER A 88 -0.56 5.53 19.93
C SER A 88 0.61 4.85 19.27
N TYR A 89 1.16 5.48 18.22
CA TYR A 89 2.21 4.86 17.40
C TYR A 89 3.57 5.54 17.58
N GLN A 90 4.61 4.72 17.72
CA GLN A 90 5.99 5.13 17.65
C GLN A 90 6.70 4.32 16.58
N PHE A 91 7.44 4.99 15.68
CA PHE A 91 8.21 4.33 14.63
C PHE A 91 9.70 4.36 14.93
N LEU A 92 10.34 3.19 14.96
CA LEU A 92 11.78 3.04 15.02
C LEU A 92 12.28 2.73 13.61
N ILE A 93 12.60 3.78 12.86
CA ILE A 93 12.87 3.69 11.43
C ILE A 93 14.28 4.14 11.04
N HIS A 94 14.87 5.10 11.77
CA HIS A 94 16.20 5.61 11.46
C HIS A 94 17.27 4.54 11.64
N GLY A 95 18.10 4.36 10.60
CA GLY A 95 19.16 3.36 10.59
C GLY A 95 18.67 1.91 10.45
N THR A 96 17.42 1.71 10.05
CA THR A 96 16.83 0.38 9.86
C THR A 96 16.85 -0.08 8.41
N SER A 97 16.46 -1.34 8.19
CA SER A 97 16.50 -1.99 6.88
C SER A 97 15.61 -1.32 5.82
N SER A 98 14.48 -0.74 6.20
CA SER A 98 13.62 -0.01 5.23
C SER A 98 14.36 1.17 4.59
N LEU A 99 15.30 1.79 5.31
CA LEU A 99 16.11 2.90 4.79
C LEU A 99 17.43 2.45 4.14
N SER A 100 17.64 1.16 3.91
CA SER A 100 18.81 0.66 3.17
C SER A 100 18.64 0.70 1.64
N VAL A 101 17.44 1.03 1.16
CA VAL A 101 17.11 1.03 -0.26
C VAL A 101 17.47 2.38 -0.87
N THR A 102 18.57 2.41 -1.66
CA THR A 102 18.97 3.57 -2.44
C THR A 102 18.32 3.55 -3.84
N PRO A 103 18.35 4.67 -4.59
CA PRO A 103 17.89 4.70 -5.98
C PRO A 103 18.52 3.60 -6.85
N GLU A 104 19.83 3.37 -6.73
CA GLU A 104 20.55 2.38 -7.53
C GLU A 104 20.08 0.95 -7.22
N ILE A 105 19.89 0.65 -5.93
CA ILE A 105 19.37 -0.66 -5.48
C ILE A 105 17.96 -0.87 -6.00
N ALA A 106 17.08 0.12 -5.87
CA ALA A 106 15.70 0.00 -6.32
C ALA A 106 15.59 -0.15 -7.83
N LEU A 107 16.36 0.61 -8.60
CA LEU A 107 16.39 0.50 -10.06
C LEU A 107 16.93 -0.86 -10.53
N SER A 108 17.93 -1.41 -9.85
CA SER A 108 18.45 -2.74 -10.19
C SER A 108 17.49 -3.87 -9.85
N ALA A 109 16.57 -3.63 -8.90
CA ALA A 109 15.55 -4.58 -8.46
C ALA A 109 14.23 -4.46 -9.24
N LEU A 110 14.06 -3.41 -10.04
CA LEU A 110 12.88 -3.20 -10.87
C LEU A 110 12.87 -4.19 -12.04
N ASP A 111 11.81 -5.01 -12.12
CA ASP A 111 11.61 -5.88 -13.27
C ASP A 111 11.07 -5.05 -14.45
N ALA A 112 11.84 -4.97 -15.53
CA ALA A 112 11.44 -4.28 -16.76
C ALA A 112 10.16 -4.88 -17.40
N ASN A 113 9.79 -6.12 -17.05
CA ASN A 113 8.57 -6.75 -17.54
C ASN A 113 7.38 -6.58 -16.57
N ALA A 114 7.54 -5.86 -15.48
CA ALA A 114 6.44 -5.58 -14.58
C ALA A 114 5.35 -4.78 -15.32
N THR A 115 4.10 -5.23 -15.22
CA THR A 115 2.96 -4.53 -15.83
C THR A 115 2.46 -3.39 -14.95
N ALA A 116 2.73 -3.46 -13.65
CA ALA A 116 2.32 -2.44 -12.69
C ALA A 116 3.34 -2.30 -11.55
N VAL A 117 3.45 -1.10 -11.02
CA VAL A 117 4.20 -0.79 -9.80
C VAL A 117 3.26 -0.15 -8.78
N HIS A 118 3.30 -0.66 -7.55
CA HIS A 118 2.60 -0.08 -6.40
C HIS A 118 3.60 0.55 -5.45
N ILE A 119 3.34 1.78 -5.03
CA ILE A 119 4.14 2.52 -4.05
C ILE A 119 3.26 3.06 -2.94
N GLY A 120 3.79 3.12 -1.72
CA GLY A 120 2.97 3.64 -0.62
C GLY A 120 3.70 3.85 0.70
N THR A 121 2.99 4.46 1.64
CA THR A 121 3.32 4.64 3.05
C THR A 121 4.69 5.31 3.29
N LEU A 122 5.62 4.65 3.97
CA LEU A 122 6.91 5.23 4.36
C LEU A 122 7.84 5.50 3.16
N ALA A 123 7.53 4.92 2.00
CA ALA A 123 8.23 5.19 0.74
C ALA A 123 8.10 6.64 0.24
N PHE A 124 7.16 7.41 0.80
CA PHE A 124 7.04 8.84 0.51
C PHE A 124 7.80 9.73 1.48
N VAL A 125 8.21 9.22 2.65
CA VAL A 125 8.59 10.08 3.80
C VAL A 125 10.08 10.13 4.03
N PHE A 126 10.79 9.01 3.94
CA PHE A 126 12.14 8.89 4.45
C PHE A 126 13.16 8.64 3.36
N THR A 127 14.18 9.51 3.29
CA THR A 127 15.38 9.26 2.49
C THR A 127 16.25 8.17 3.13
N PRO A 128 16.89 7.32 2.31
CA PRO A 128 16.95 7.32 0.84
C PRO A 128 15.76 6.64 0.13
N LEU A 129 14.83 6.00 0.87
CA LEU A 129 13.72 5.22 0.29
C LEU A 129 12.80 6.11 -0.59
N SER A 130 12.51 7.35 -0.18
CA SER A 130 11.72 8.31 -0.97
C SER A 130 12.40 8.71 -2.28
N GLN A 131 13.73 8.91 -2.25
CA GLN A 131 14.52 9.15 -3.45
C GLN A 131 14.52 7.92 -4.38
N ALA A 132 14.61 6.73 -3.81
CA ALA A 132 14.50 5.48 -4.55
C ALA A 132 13.13 5.33 -5.20
N THR A 133 12.06 5.73 -4.51
CA THR A 133 10.69 5.76 -5.03
C THR A 133 10.58 6.69 -6.24
N ARG A 134 11.06 7.93 -6.13
CA ARG A 134 11.08 8.89 -7.25
C ARG A 134 11.88 8.36 -8.44
N ALA A 135 13.03 7.71 -8.17
CA ALA A 135 13.84 7.11 -9.24
C ALA A 135 13.11 5.97 -9.98
N VAL A 136 12.43 5.09 -9.23
CA VAL A 136 11.61 4.01 -9.83
C VAL A 136 10.47 4.59 -10.64
N VAL A 137 9.73 5.57 -10.10
CA VAL A 137 8.62 6.25 -10.81
C VAL A 137 9.10 6.88 -12.13
N ALA A 138 10.26 7.54 -12.10
CA ALA A 138 10.85 8.17 -13.29
C ALA A 138 11.37 7.15 -14.33
N ALA A 139 11.61 5.91 -13.92
CA ALA A 139 12.11 4.84 -14.79
C ALA A 139 10.99 3.96 -15.38
N LEU A 140 9.73 4.20 -15.01
CA LEU A 140 8.61 3.42 -15.55
C LEU A 140 8.39 3.71 -17.03
N ASP A 141 8.21 2.63 -17.79
CA ASP A 141 7.81 2.71 -19.20
C ASP A 141 6.36 3.19 -19.34
N ASP A 142 6.03 3.68 -20.55
CA ASP A 142 4.69 4.21 -20.86
C ASP A 142 3.57 3.17 -20.74
N ASP A 143 3.86 1.89 -20.83
CA ASP A 143 2.88 0.81 -20.72
C ASP A 143 2.67 0.30 -19.30
N GLN A 144 3.55 0.67 -18.36
CA GLN A 144 3.48 0.24 -16.97
C GLN A 144 2.53 1.13 -16.15
N ILE A 145 1.70 0.51 -15.33
CA ILE A 145 0.78 1.22 -14.44
C ILE A 145 1.48 1.61 -13.15
N LEU A 146 1.31 2.85 -12.73
CA LEU A 146 1.66 3.32 -11.40
C LEU A 146 0.42 3.44 -10.53
N MET A 147 0.34 2.62 -9.49
CA MET A 147 -0.66 2.77 -8.42
C MET A 147 -0.01 3.31 -7.16
N MET A 148 -0.58 4.38 -6.60
CA MET A 148 -0.14 5.02 -5.37
C MET A 148 -1.14 4.78 -4.25
N ASP A 149 -0.63 4.54 -3.04
CA ASP A 149 -1.38 4.57 -1.79
C ASP A 149 -0.59 5.42 -0.77
N PRO A 150 -0.90 6.71 -0.60
CA PRO A 150 -0.18 7.56 0.35
C PRO A 150 -0.19 6.98 1.76
N ASN A 151 -1.30 6.34 2.16
CA ASN A 151 -1.45 5.65 3.42
C ASN A 151 -0.82 6.44 4.57
N ALA A 152 -1.28 7.69 4.70
CA ALA A 152 -0.67 8.74 5.52
C ALA A 152 -0.55 8.32 6.98
N ARG A 153 0.60 8.61 7.57
CA ARG A 153 0.90 8.33 8.98
C ARG A 153 1.33 9.62 9.66
N PRO A 154 0.40 10.40 10.24
CA PRO A 154 0.69 11.68 10.85
C PRO A 154 1.90 11.66 11.80
N ALA A 155 2.03 10.60 12.59
CA ALA A 155 3.13 10.42 13.55
C ALA A 155 4.55 10.51 12.93
N VAL A 156 4.69 10.28 11.62
CA VAL A 156 6.00 10.34 10.92
C VAL A 156 6.02 11.34 9.77
N MET A 157 4.89 11.96 9.45
CA MET A 157 4.74 12.89 8.32
C MET A 157 4.69 14.35 8.76
N GLU A 158 4.63 14.64 10.05
CA GLU A 158 4.54 16.00 10.58
C GLU A 158 5.70 16.86 10.07
N ASN A 159 5.35 17.94 9.34
CA ASN A 159 6.29 18.85 8.67
C ASN A 159 7.21 18.20 7.61
N SER A 160 6.82 17.09 7.01
CA SER A 160 7.62 16.40 6.00
C SER A 160 7.52 17.04 4.61
N SER A 161 8.45 17.92 4.26
CA SER A 161 8.62 18.40 2.88
C SER A 161 8.93 17.25 1.91
N GLU A 162 9.62 16.22 2.37
CA GLU A 162 9.98 15.02 1.60
C GLU A 162 8.75 14.22 1.17
N PHE A 163 7.75 14.11 2.06
CA PHE A 163 6.47 13.49 1.71
C PHE A 163 5.81 14.21 0.53
N TRP A 164 5.67 15.53 0.61
CA TRP A 164 5.00 16.30 -0.43
C TRP A 164 5.78 16.34 -1.74
N GLU A 165 7.11 16.39 -1.67
CA GLU A 165 7.96 16.30 -2.86
C GLU A 165 7.78 14.96 -3.56
N THR A 166 7.83 13.85 -2.82
CA THR A 166 7.69 12.51 -3.39
C THR A 166 6.26 12.26 -3.85
N PHE A 167 5.26 12.68 -3.08
CA PHE A 167 3.85 12.55 -3.45
C PHE A 167 3.55 13.30 -4.76
N ASN A 168 3.88 14.60 -4.83
CA ASN A 168 3.56 15.42 -6.00
C ASN A 168 4.31 14.93 -7.26
N SER A 169 5.61 14.61 -7.15
CA SER A 169 6.39 14.11 -8.30
C SER A 169 5.90 12.73 -8.78
N SER A 170 5.40 11.89 -7.87
CA SER A 170 4.81 10.61 -8.24
C SER A 170 3.40 10.77 -8.80
N LEU A 171 2.65 11.76 -8.31
CA LEU A 171 1.29 12.07 -8.75
C LEU A 171 1.25 12.46 -10.23
N ASP A 172 2.26 13.19 -10.72
CA ASP A 172 2.40 13.58 -12.14
C ASP A 172 2.48 12.36 -13.09
N ARG A 173 2.87 11.19 -12.57
CA ARG A 173 3.00 9.93 -13.33
C ARG A 173 1.90 8.92 -13.00
N ALA A 174 1.16 9.13 -11.92
CA ALA A 174 0.20 8.17 -11.40
C ALA A 174 -0.91 7.86 -12.40
N ASP A 175 -1.30 6.59 -12.46
CA ASP A 175 -2.47 6.13 -13.22
C ASP A 175 -3.66 5.86 -12.28
N VAL A 176 -3.35 5.37 -11.06
CA VAL A 176 -4.35 5.12 -10.02
C VAL A 176 -3.83 5.63 -8.68
N VAL A 177 -4.64 6.40 -7.97
CA VAL A 177 -4.38 6.84 -6.60
C VAL A 177 -5.47 6.29 -5.70
N LYS A 178 -5.11 5.42 -4.75
CA LYS A 178 -6.04 4.99 -3.70
C LYS A 178 -5.74 5.79 -2.44
N CYS A 179 -6.76 6.33 -1.82
CA CYS A 179 -6.68 7.04 -0.54
C CYS A 179 -7.89 6.71 0.34
N SER A 180 -7.69 6.75 1.64
CA SER A 180 -8.76 6.62 2.65
C SER A 180 -9.25 7.99 3.12
N GLY A 181 -10.35 8.01 3.90
CA GLY A 181 -10.82 9.22 4.55
C GLY A 181 -9.75 9.81 5.47
N ASP A 182 -9.08 8.98 6.26
CA ASP A 182 -8.00 9.41 7.17
C ASP A 182 -6.82 10.04 6.42
N ASP A 183 -6.48 9.52 5.23
CA ASP A 183 -5.45 10.11 4.36
C ASP A 183 -5.85 11.52 3.92
N LEU A 184 -7.08 11.66 3.43
CA LEU A 184 -7.60 12.92 2.92
C LEU A 184 -7.78 13.97 4.01
N ASP A 185 -8.29 13.59 5.19
CA ASP A 185 -8.41 14.46 6.35
C ASP A 185 -7.04 15.02 6.78
N TYR A 186 -6.00 14.20 6.73
CA TYR A 186 -4.65 14.63 7.07
C TYR A 186 -4.01 15.49 5.98
N MET A 187 -4.13 15.07 4.71
CA MET A 187 -3.46 15.73 3.59
C MET A 187 -4.16 17.04 3.17
N PHE A 188 -5.48 17.13 3.34
CA PHE A 188 -6.32 18.24 2.88
C PHE A 188 -7.31 18.68 3.97
N PRO A 189 -6.82 19.14 5.14
CA PRO A 189 -7.66 19.42 6.31
C PRO A 189 -8.72 20.51 6.08
N ASP A 190 -8.58 21.32 5.05
CA ASP A 190 -9.51 22.39 4.69
C ASP A 190 -10.60 21.95 3.69
N LEU A 191 -10.56 20.70 3.20
CA LEU A 191 -11.52 20.15 2.25
C LEU A 191 -12.29 19.00 2.87
N ASN A 192 -13.52 18.75 2.41
CA ASN A 192 -14.15 17.46 2.67
C ASN A 192 -13.52 16.38 1.77
N ASN A 193 -13.65 15.11 2.16
CA ASN A 193 -12.96 14.01 1.51
C ASN A 193 -13.32 13.83 0.02
N LEU A 194 -14.57 14.09 -0.36
CA LEU A 194 -14.98 14.01 -1.76
C LEU A 194 -14.33 15.11 -2.60
N ASP A 195 -14.25 16.33 -2.06
CA ASP A 195 -13.61 17.46 -2.76
C ASP A 195 -12.08 17.29 -2.78
N ALA A 196 -11.47 16.74 -1.72
CA ALA A 196 -10.05 16.40 -1.68
C ALA A 196 -9.69 15.32 -2.72
N ALA A 197 -10.48 14.26 -2.81
CA ALA A 197 -10.28 13.21 -3.81
C ALA A 197 -10.45 13.74 -5.24
N ARG A 198 -11.41 14.65 -5.46
CA ARG A 198 -11.59 15.32 -6.74
C ARG A 198 -10.41 16.23 -7.09
N ASP A 199 -9.87 16.98 -6.13
CA ASP A 199 -8.68 17.83 -6.32
C ASP A 199 -7.46 16.99 -6.76
N ILE A 200 -7.23 15.84 -6.12
CA ILE A 200 -6.18 14.91 -6.55
C ILE A 200 -6.40 14.47 -8.00
N HIS A 201 -7.62 14.10 -8.38
CA HIS A 201 -7.95 13.71 -9.73
C HIS A 201 -7.73 14.86 -10.74
N GLU A 202 -8.25 16.05 -10.47
CA GLU A 202 -8.15 17.23 -11.36
C GLU A 202 -6.69 17.64 -11.60
N ARG A 203 -5.82 17.48 -10.61
CA ARG A 203 -4.38 17.79 -10.70
C ARG A 203 -3.58 16.74 -11.45
N SER A 204 -3.93 15.47 -11.34
CA SER A 204 -3.13 14.35 -11.86
C SER A 204 -3.70 13.70 -13.12
N HIS A 205 -5.00 13.84 -13.36
CA HIS A 205 -5.78 13.03 -14.31
C HIS A 205 -5.73 11.50 -14.03
N ALA A 206 -5.20 11.08 -12.87
CA ALA A 206 -5.24 9.69 -12.44
C ALA A 206 -6.65 9.28 -12.03
N THR A 207 -6.98 8.01 -12.16
CA THR A 207 -8.17 7.45 -11.52
C THR A 207 -7.97 7.45 -10.01
N VAL A 208 -8.85 8.11 -9.26
CA VAL A 208 -8.78 8.19 -7.80
C VAL A 208 -9.81 7.27 -7.17
N LEU A 209 -9.35 6.38 -6.30
CA LEU A 209 -10.15 5.45 -5.52
C LEU A 209 -10.18 5.95 -4.08
N PHE A 210 -11.22 6.69 -3.71
CA PHE A 210 -11.43 7.12 -2.33
C PHE A 210 -12.22 6.05 -1.59
N THR A 211 -11.58 5.39 -0.62
CA THR A 211 -12.23 4.39 0.24
C THR A 211 -12.88 5.05 1.45
N ASP A 212 -14.21 4.96 1.55
CA ASP A 212 -15.03 5.56 2.62
C ASP A 212 -15.63 4.48 3.54
N GLY A 213 -14.77 3.56 3.98
CA GLY A 213 -15.13 2.50 4.92
C GLY A 213 -16.38 1.73 4.49
N SER A 214 -17.41 1.73 5.34
CA SER A 214 -18.68 1.04 5.08
C SER A 214 -19.56 1.76 4.04
N GLN A 215 -19.24 2.97 3.65
CA GLN A 215 -19.99 3.72 2.63
C GLN A 215 -19.60 3.30 1.20
N GLY A 216 -18.44 2.66 1.02
CA GLY A 216 -18.02 2.15 -0.28
C GLY A 216 -16.73 2.77 -0.80
N VAL A 217 -16.54 2.70 -2.12
CA VAL A 217 -15.41 3.29 -2.81
C VAL A 217 -15.92 4.27 -3.85
N HIS A 218 -15.55 5.53 -3.69
CA HIS A 218 -15.81 6.59 -4.68
C HIS A 218 -14.71 6.58 -5.72
N VAL A 219 -15.08 6.58 -6.99
CA VAL A 219 -14.16 6.52 -8.12
C VAL A 219 -14.29 7.78 -8.95
N PHE A 220 -13.20 8.55 -9.04
CA PHE A 220 -13.10 9.74 -9.87
C PHE A 220 -12.26 9.43 -11.10
N MET A 221 -12.79 9.72 -12.27
CA MET A 221 -12.17 9.50 -13.58
C MET A 221 -12.39 10.72 -14.48
N GLU A 222 -11.59 10.84 -15.55
CA GLU A 222 -11.61 12.02 -16.45
C GLU A 222 -13.01 12.41 -16.95
N ASN A 223 -13.86 11.42 -17.23
CA ASN A 223 -15.21 11.67 -17.80
C ASN A 223 -16.31 10.99 -16.99
N ASP A 224 -15.99 10.44 -15.80
CA ASP A 224 -16.95 9.68 -15.03
C ASP A 224 -16.70 9.80 -13.53
N TYR A 225 -17.77 9.68 -12.77
CA TYR A 225 -17.75 9.51 -11.32
C TYR A 225 -18.80 8.48 -10.95
N PHE A 226 -18.40 7.51 -10.17
CA PHE A 226 -19.33 6.52 -9.63
C PHE A 226 -18.89 6.02 -8.26
N GLN A 227 -19.79 5.35 -7.58
CA GLN A 227 -19.53 4.69 -6.32
C GLN A 227 -19.72 3.18 -6.47
N CYS A 228 -18.82 2.40 -5.86
CA CYS A 228 -18.97 0.96 -5.70
C CYS A 228 -19.36 0.67 -4.25
N ASP A 229 -20.44 -0.06 -4.06
CA ASP A 229 -20.93 -0.47 -2.74
C ASP A 229 -20.01 -1.54 -2.12
N VAL A 230 -19.89 -1.54 -0.79
CA VAL A 230 -19.24 -2.62 -0.06
C VAL A 230 -20.28 -3.60 0.52
N PRO A 231 -19.97 -4.91 0.52
CA PRO A 231 -20.88 -5.89 1.09
C PRO A 231 -20.97 -5.70 2.62
N LYS A 232 -22.17 -5.95 3.16
CA LYS A 232 -22.33 -6.03 4.62
C LYS A 232 -21.69 -7.31 5.12
N ILE A 233 -20.64 -7.16 5.89
CA ILE A 233 -19.86 -8.25 6.47
C ILE A 233 -19.82 -8.13 8.00
N ASN A 234 -19.47 -9.23 8.66
CA ASN A 234 -19.09 -9.16 10.07
C ASN A 234 -17.61 -8.77 10.15
N VAL A 235 -17.34 -7.51 10.49
CA VAL A 235 -15.97 -6.98 10.60
C VAL A 235 -15.33 -7.51 11.87
N VAL A 236 -14.19 -8.18 11.75
CA VAL A 236 -13.32 -8.63 12.84
C VAL A 236 -12.18 -7.64 13.04
N ASP A 237 -11.56 -7.20 11.94
CA ASP A 237 -10.43 -6.27 11.93
C ASP A 237 -10.41 -5.52 10.59
N THR A 238 -9.96 -4.28 10.57
CA THR A 238 -9.83 -3.48 9.34
C THR A 238 -8.39 -3.34 8.86
N VAL A 239 -7.43 -3.89 9.60
CA VAL A 239 -6.00 -3.84 9.24
C VAL A 239 -5.77 -4.56 7.91
N GLY A 240 -5.09 -3.87 6.99
CA GLY A 240 -4.78 -4.40 5.65
C GLY A 240 -5.96 -4.43 4.66
N ALA A 241 -7.13 -3.87 5.00
CA ALA A 241 -8.26 -3.78 4.07
C ALA A 241 -7.91 -2.96 2.82
N GLY A 242 -7.30 -1.77 2.99
CA GLY A 242 -6.82 -0.92 1.90
C GLY A 242 -5.76 -1.62 1.06
N ASP A 243 -4.79 -2.27 1.71
CA ASP A 243 -3.73 -3.03 1.04
C ASP A 243 -4.31 -4.18 0.21
N SER A 244 -5.34 -4.85 0.76
CA SER A 244 -6.06 -5.96 0.09
C SER A 244 -6.90 -5.46 -1.08
N LEU A 245 -7.51 -4.28 -0.98
CA LEU A 245 -8.20 -3.64 -2.10
C LEU A 245 -7.22 -3.35 -3.23
N SER A 246 -6.09 -2.71 -2.93
CA SER A 246 -5.04 -2.42 -3.91
C SER A 246 -4.49 -3.71 -4.55
N GLY A 247 -4.24 -4.75 -3.74
CA GLY A 247 -3.78 -6.05 -4.22
C GLY A 247 -4.80 -6.75 -5.11
N GLY A 248 -6.09 -6.69 -4.75
CA GLY A 248 -7.19 -7.20 -5.54
C GLY A 248 -7.32 -6.48 -6.89
N PHE A 249 -7.31 -5.14 -6.88
CA PHE A 249 -7.33 -4.32 -8.08
C PHE A 249 -6.21 -4.70 -9.05
N LEU A 250 -4.96 -4.74 -8.58
CA LEU A 250 -3.81 -5.07 -9.41
C LEU A 250 -3.83 -6.52 -9.91
N SER A 251 -4.32 -7.47 -9.08
CA SER A 251 -4.47 -8.87 -9.50
C SER A 251 -5.54 -9.03 -10.57
N PHE A 252 -6.64 -8.28 -10.49
CA PHE A 252 -7.64 -8.25 -11.54
C PHE A 252 -7.04 -7.73 -12.85
N TRP A 253 -6.27 -6.63 -12.74
CA TRP A 253 -5.61 -6.00 -13.89
C TRP A 253 -4.70 -6.97 -14.64
N ASP A 254 -3.85 -7.67 -13.92
CA ASP A 254 -2.94 -8.68 -14.50
C ASP A 254 -3.70 -9.87 -15.09
N ARG A 255 -4.67 -10.42 -14.35
CA ARG A 255 -5.48 -11.59 -14.76
C ARG A 255 -6.18 -11.36 -16.10
N TYR A 256 -6.70 -10.17 -16.33
CA TYR A 256 -7.41 -9.82 -17.57
C TYR A 256 -6.50 -9.16 -18.61
N ASN A 257 -5.18 -9.14 -18.37
CA ASN A 257 -4.17 -8.56 -19.26
C ASN A 257 -4.51 -7.14 -19.72
N LEU A 258 -5.06 -6.33 -18.78
CA LEU A 258 -5.42 -4.95 -19.03
C LEU A 258 -4.18 -4.08 -19.19
N LYS A 259 -4.29 -3.03 -19.99
CA LYS A 259 -3.19 -2.12 -20.31
C LYS A 259 -3.36 -0.78 -19.60
N ARG A 260 -2.31 0.02 -19.54
CA ARG A 260 -2.36 1.37 -18.98
C ARG A 260 -3.48 2.21 -19.58
N SER A 261 -3.72 2.12 -20.89
CA SER A 261 -4.82 2.82 -21.55
C SER A 261 -6.21 2.46 -21.01
N ASP A 262 -6.36 1.25 -20.43
CA ASP A 262 -7.62 0.77 -19.88
C ASP A 262 -7.97 1.45 -18.54
N THR A 263 -7.04 2.19 -17.92
CA THR A 263 -7.31 2.99 -16.71
C THR A 263 -8.31 4.14 -16.95
N ARG A 264 -8.66 4.40 -18.21
CA ARG A 264 -9.68 5.36 -18.63
C ARG A 264 -11.02 4.73 -19.00
N ASP A 265 -11.14 3.40 -18.91
CA ASP A 265 -12.34 2.63 -19.19
C ASP A 265 -13.13 2.39 -17.89
N ALA A 266 -14.27 3.04 -17.75
CA ALA A 266 -15.06 3.01 -16.52
C ALA A 266 -15.56 1.60 -16.15
N ASP A 267 -15.91 0.76 -17.13
CA ASP A 267 -16.39 -0.60 -16.86
C ASP A 267 -15.25 -1.48 -16.34
N LYS A 268 -14.03 -1.34 -16.89
CA LYS A 268 -12.86 -2.08 -16.44
C LYS A 268 -12.41 -1.65 -15.03
N ILE A 269 -12.38 -0.33 -14.79
CA ILE A 269 -12.08 0.21 -13.46
C ILE A 269 -13.13 -0.27 -12.45
N ARG A 270 -14.41 -0.19 -12.77
CA ARG A 270 -15.48 -0.69 -11.89
C ARG A 270 -15.27 -2.16 -11.54
N ALA A 271 -15.05 -3.00 -12.53
CA ALA A 271 -14.84 -4.44 -12.31
C ALA A 271 -13.59 -4.72 -11.44
N ALA A 272 -12.50 -3.98 -11.65
CA ALA A 272 -11.29 -4.10 -10.84
C ALA A 272 -11.49 -3.63 -9.39
N VAL A 273 -12.23 -2.52 -9.20
CA VAL A 273 -12.57 -2.00 -7.86
C VAL A 273 -13.50 -2.96 -7.12
N GLU A 274 -14.55 -3.48 -7.76
CA GLU A 274 -15.47 -4.46 -7.15
C GLU A 274 -14.74 -5.76 -6.76
N PHE A 275 -13.79 -6.22 -7.57
CA PHE A 275 -12.94 -7.34 -7.21
C PHE A 275 -12.05 -7.01 -6.00
N GLY A 276 -11.42 -5.83 -5.97
CA GLY A 276 -10.66 -5.34 -4.82
C GLY A 276 -11.50 -5.25 -3.55
N ILE A 277 -12.74 -4.76 -3.64
CA ILE A 277 -13.71 -4.70 -2.52
C ILE A 277 -14.01 -6.11 -2.00
N LYS A 278 -14.19 -7.09 -2.87
CA LYS A 278 -14.42 -8.49 -2.45
C LYS A 278 -13.23 -9.02 -1.66
N VAL A 279 -12.01 -8.78 -2.13
CA VAL A 279 -10.77 -9.18 -1.44
C VAL A 279 -10.64 -8.49 -0.07
N ALA A 280 -10.83 -7.18 -0.03
CA ALA A 280 -10.81 -6.40 1.21
C ALA A 280 -11.87 -6.86 2.22
N GLY A 281 -13.09 -7.16 1.75
CA GLY A 281 -14.17 -7.68 2.59
C GLY A 281 -13.81 -9.00 3.28
N LEU A 282 -13.19 -9.93 2.57
CA LEU A 282 -12.71 -11.19 3.16
C LEU A 282 -11.56 -10.97 4.15
N THR A 283 -10.69 -9.99 3.89
CA THR A 283 -9.65 -9.59 4.83
C THR A 283 -10.24 -9.05 6.11
N CYS A 284 -11.23 -8.15 6.02
CA CYS A 284 -11.91 -7.58 7.20
C CYS A 284 -12.63 -8.63 8.06
N GLY A 285 -12.99 -9.79 7.51
CA GLY A 285 -13.57 -10.92 8.26
C GLY A 285 -12.57 -11.72 9.11
N ARG A 286 -11.29 -11.29 9.18
CA ARG A 286 -10.18 -12.00 9.84
C ARG A 286 -9.39 -11.04 10.73
N ALA A 287 -8.71 -11.58 11.74
CA ALA A 287 -7.79 -10.79 12.56
C ALA A 287 -6.48 -10.53 11.79
N GLY A 288 -6.01 -9.28 11.84
CA GLY A 288 -4.79 -8.81 11.17
C GLY A 288 -4.91 -8.76 9.64
N ALA A 289 -3.84 -8.30 8.99
CA ALA A 289 -3.76 -8.20 7.53
C ALA A 289 -3.62 -9.59 6.87
N MET A 290 -4.73 -10.32 6.78
CA MET A 290 -4.80 -11.68 6.26
C MET A 290 -5.62 -11.76 4.96
N PRO A 291 -5.05 -11.36 3.80
CA PRO A 291 -5.76 -11.41 2.53
C PRO A 291 -6.12 -12.85 2.13
N PRO A 292 -7.25 -13.05 1.43
CA PRO A 292 -7.69 -14.37 1.02
C PRO A 292 -6.80 -14.96 -0.08
N PHE A 293 -6.79 -16.28 -0.18
CA PHE A 293 -6.29 -16.98 -1.36
C PHE A 293 -7.33 -16.97 -2.49
N ALA A 294 -6.88 -17.17 -3.74
CA ALA A 294 -7.73 -17.16 -4.92
C ALA A 294 -8.94 -18.13 -4.82
N HIS A 295 -8.74 -19.32 -4.24
CA HIS A 295 -9.79 -20.33 -4.08
C HIS A 295 -10.85 -19.97 -3.03
N GLU A 296 -10.65 -18.92 -2.26
CA GLU A 296 -11.61 -18.44 -1.25
C GLU A 296 -12.54 -17.35 -1.82
N LEU A 297 -12.31 -16.96 -3.07
CA LEU A 297 -13.14 -15.97 -3.79
C LEU A 297 -14.27 -16.57 -4.62
N ASP A 298 -14.33 -17.89 -4.72
CA ASP A 298 -15.37 -18.65 -5.49
C ASP A 298 -16.73 -18.64 -4.80
#